data_2dc99a73903b6ca28a832d1a88a20951
#
_entry.id   2dc99a73903b6ca28a832d1a88a20951
#
_cell.length_a   1.000
_cell.length_b   1.000
_cell.length_c   1.000
_cell.angle_alpha   90.00
_cell.angle_beta   90.00
_cell.angle_gamma   90.00
#
_symmetry.space_group_name_H-M   'P 1'
#
loop_
_entity.id
_entity.type
_entity.pdbx_description
1 polymer ?
#
loop_
_entity_poly.entity_id
_entity_poly.type
_entity_poly.pdbx_seq_one_letter_code
_entity_poly.pdbx_strand_id
1 'polypeptide(L)'
;MKLKNIRIDDLCGFAVTDSENPRFTLETENELENAFISSYSLKVKSDEAVLWQTEEQSSTVDNIVYGGRALLPCTVYTVEATVCDNYGNKAEKTAEFETGFLSGDFSAEWITKPNYHVGFRKSPIPLVFKRQFLLSGKVKKARLYSTAFGIYSFTLCGKEISDDRFAPGFTSFEDRLQYQVYDIAPFLEEKNELVFTVAGGWAVGIFGLNRSNKLGADRLALKALVQIEYDDGRKDEIKTDESWLVTADGPVRDVSFYNGEIFDATKTLSKAIFENAEKEKPRISPRLVASYGKFAKIIETLEPKEIQKSQNGYIYDFGQNCAGVLELEIKGRKGQRITARHAEVLLNGELFTKSLRSAKAKLEYVCGGEEETYCPKFTFMGFRYAELCGIEPENVKVRMKVISSIDEETGDFFCSNESINRLQKNIRYSGFSNFLEIPTDCPQRDERLGWTGDISVFASTAC
;
A
#
# COMPACT_ATOMS: atom_id res chain seq x y z
N MET A 1 -24.75 -21.11 11.92
CA MET A 1 -24.20 -20.31 10.78
C MET A 1 -24.07 -18.85 11.21
N LYS A 2 -22.99 -18.18 10.79
CA LYS A 2 -22.76 -16.74 11.00
C LYS A 2 -22.35 -16.13 9.65
N LEU A 3 -22.91 -14.99 9.27
CA LEU A 3 -22.46 -14.22 8.12
C LEU A 3 -21.26 -13.36 8.56
N LYS A 4 -20.05 -13.79 8.16
CA LYS A 4 -18.78 -13.20 8.58
C LYS A 4 -18.56 -11.83 7.90
N ASN A 5 -18.67 -11.77 6.56
CA ASN A 5 -18.47 -10.57 5.79
C ASN A 5 -19.43 -10.48 4.60
N ILE A 6 -19.66 -9.25 4.16
CA ILE A 6 -20.18 -8.92 2.83
C ILE A 6 -19.00 -8.21 2.13
N ARG A 7 -18.44 -8.83 1.09
CA ARG A 7 -17.43 -8.18 0.24
C ARG A 7 -18.10 -7.43 -0.89
N ILE A 8 -17.57 -6.29 -1.22
CA ILE A 8 -18.00 -5.45 -2.34
C ILE A 8 -16.81 -5.32 -3.30
N ASP A 9 -16.90 -5.88 -4.51
CA ASP A 9 -15.79 -6.01 -5.47
C ASP A 9 -14.51 -6.55 -4.80
N ASP A 10 -14.66 -7.59 -3.97
CA ASP A 10 -13.63 -8.26 -3.16
C ASP A 10 -13.05 -7.41 -2.01
N LEU A 11 -13.57 -6.21 -1.78
CA LEU A 11 -13.16 -5.34 -0.67
C LEU A 11 -14.03 -5.58 0.57
N CYS A 12 -13.43 -5.44 1.76
CA CYS A 12 -14.06 -5.51 3.07
C CYS A 12 -13.83 -4.23 3.87
N GLY A 13 -14.74 -3.89 4.78
CA GLY A 13 -14.62 -2.71 5.63
C GLY A 13 -14.96 -1.43 4.87
N PHE A 14 -14.05 -0.47 4.80
CA PHE A 14 -14.24 0.75 4.02
C PHE A 14 -14.02 0.46 2.54
N ALA A 15 -15.08 0.01 1.86
CA ALA A 15 -15.06 -0.35 0.44
C ALA A 15 -15.47 0.84 -0.43
N VAL A 16 -14.62 1.21 -1.38
CA VAL A 16 -14.93 2.23 -2.40
C VAL A 16 -14.78 1.59 -3.78
N THR A 17 -15.77 1.76 -4.64
CA THR A 17 -15.77 1.18 -5.99
C THR A 17 -16.18 2.19 -7.05
N ASP A 18 -15.58 2.09 -8.24
CA ASP A 18 -16.01 2.79 -9.46
C ASP A 18 -16.84 1.88 -10.38
N SER A 19 -17.27 0.71 -9.89
CA SER A 19 -18.16 -0.16 -10.65
C SER A 19 -19.60 0.41 -10.66
N GLU A 20 -20.17 0.54 -11.83
CA GLU A 20 -21.62 0.85 -11.98
C GLU A 20 -22.49 -0.30 -11.49
N ASN A 21 -21.95 -1.53 -11.52
CA ASN A 21 -22.60 -2.75 -11.08
C ASN A 21 -21.68 -3.52 -10.13
N PRO A 22 -21.48 -3.07 -8.88
CA PRO A 22 -20.63 -3.74 -7.94
C PRO A 22 -21.08 -5.17 -7.66
N ARG A 23 -20.13 -6.03 -7.32
CA ARG A 23 -20.39 -7.45 -7.02
C ARG A 23 -20.34 -7.66 -5.52
N PHE A 24 -21.24 -8.47 -5.03
CA PHE A 24 -21.32 -8.85 -3.62
C PHE A 24 -20.96 -10.32 -3.45
N THR A 25 -20.11 -10.61 -2.46
CA THR A 25 -19.78 -11.97 -2.03
C THR A 25 -20.11 -12.11 -0.54
N LEU A 26 -20.85 -13.17 -0.18
CA LEU A 26 -21.30 -13.42 1.19
C LEU A 26 -20.42 -14.48 1.84
N GLU A 27 -19.56 -14.10 2.77
CA GLU A 27 -18.70 -15.02 3.49
C GLU A 27 -19.38 -15.51 4.77
N THR A 28 -19.52 -16.83 4.91
CA THR A 28 -20.12 -17.45 6.09
C THR A 28 -19.12 -18.30 6.85
N GLU A 29 -19.34 -18.42 8.15
CA GLU A 29 -18.66 -19.32 9.05
C GLU A 29 -19.70 -20.31 9.61
N ASN A 30 -19.44 -21.59 9.44
CA ASN A 30 -20.32 -22.66 9.86
C ASN A 30 -19.58 -23.61 10.82
N GLU A 31 -20.20 -23.94 11.95
CA GLU A 31 -19.70 -24.94 12.89
C GLU A 31 -20.21 -26.37 12.56
N LEU A 32 -21.24 -26.49 11.71
CA LEU A 32 -21.83 -27.75 11.33
C LEU A 32 -21.17 -28.30 10.07
N GLU A 33 -20.86 -29.59 10.08
CA GLU A 33 -20.38 -30.30 8.89
C GLU A 33 -21.41 -30.26 7.75
N ASN A 34 -20.93 -30.09 6.51
CA ASN A 34 -21.75 -30.02 5.30
C ASN A 34 -22.81 -28.89 5.30
N ALA A 35 -22.62 -27.86 6.13
CA ALA A 35 -23.45 -26.68 6.07
C ALA A 35 -23.06 -25.83 4.84
N PHE A 36 -24.06 -25.42 4.07
CA PHE A 36 -23.91 -24.52 2.93
C PHE A 36 -25.12 -23.58 2.85
N ILE A 37 -24.94 -22.43 2.20
CA ILE A 37 -26.02 -21.49 1.99
C ILE A 37 -27.01 -22.09 1.00
N SER A 38 -28.27 -22.23 1.41
CA SER A 38 -29.36 -22.72 0.58
C SER A 38 -30.14 -21.60 -0.09
N SER A 39 -30.21 -20.42 0.53
CA SER A 39 -30.84 -19.25 -0.04
C SER A 39 -30.25 -17.96 0.56
N TYR A 40 -30.39 -16.86 -0.19
CA TYR A 40 -30.01 -15.53 0.25
C TYR A 40 -30.96 -14.46 -0.29
N SER A 41 -30.99 -13.32 0.37
CA SER A 41 -31.57 -12.08 -0.15
C SER A 41 -30.64 -10.91 0.14
N LEU A 42 -30.56 -9.98 -0.82
CA LEU A 42 -29.80 -8.74 -0.69
C LEU A 42 -30.70 -7.53 -0.89
N LYS A 43 -30.42 -6.47 -0.16
CA LYS A 43 -31.07 -5.18 -0.33
C LYS A 43 -30.02 -4.07 -0.30
N VAL A 44 -30.01 -3.22 -1.32
CA VAL A 44 -29.15 -2.04 -1.40
C VAL A 44 -29.98 -0.77 -1.23
N LYS A 45 -29.53 0.09 -0.33
CA LYS A 45 -30.22 1.34 0.03
C LYS A 45 -29.28 2.54 -0.11
N SER A 46 -29.88 3.71 -0.36
CA SER A 46 -29.27 5.01 -0.12
C SER A 46 -30.18 5.76 0.84
N ASP A 47 -29.66 6.10 2.02
CA ASP A 47 -30.48 6.54 3.18
C ASP A 47 -31.62 5.52 3.42
N GLU A 48 -32.89 5.98 3.40
CA GLU A 48 -34.06 5.14 3.60
C GLU A 48 -34.62 4.52 2.29
N ALA A 49 -34.11 4.93 1.12
CA ALA A 49 -34.64 4.51 -0.16
C ALA A 49 -34.00 3.18 -0.62
N VAL A 50 -34.83 2.18 -0.90
CA VAL A 50 -34.39 0.93 -1.51
C VAL A 50 -34.17 1.15 -3.00
N LEU A 51 -32.92 0.93 -3.45
CA LEU A 51 -32.51 1.05 -4.86
C LEU A 51 -32.59 -0.28 -5.59
N TRP A 52 -32.35 -1.36 -4.87
CA TRP A 52 -32.37 -2.72 -5.41
C TRP A 52 -32.59 -3.74 -4.32
N GLN A 53 -33.29 -4.81 -4.70
CA GLN A 53 -33.52 -5.95 -3.83
C GLN A 53 -33.58 -7.21 -4.69
N THR A 54 -32.88 -8.28 -4.26
CA THR A 54 -33.10 -9.59 -4.84
C THR A 54 -34.34 -10.24 -4.20
N GLU A 55 -35.01 -11.09 -4.94
CA GLU A 55 -35.86 -12.10 -4.32
C GLU A 55 -34.98 -13.17 -3.65
N GLU A 56 -35.58 -14.01 -2.81
CA GLU A 56 -34.84 -15.12 -2.18
C GLU A 56 -34.32 -16.05 -3.29
N GLN A 57 -33.00 -16.17 -3.38
CA GLN A 57 -32.33 -16.98 -4.41
C GLN A 57 -31.79 -18.26 -3.80
N SER A 58 -31.98 -19.37 -4.47
CA SER A 58 -31.35 -20.65 -4.11
C SER A 58 -30.17 -20.89 -5.02
N SER A 59 -28.96 -20.47 -4.62
CA SER A 59 -27.73 -20.76 -5.35
C SER A 59 -26.48 -20.19 -4.69
N THR A 60 -25.34 -20.33 -5.38
CA THR A 60 -24.04 -19.81 -4.94
C THR A 60 -24.08 -18.31 -4.66
N VAL A 61 -23.41 -17.92 -3.58
CA VAL A 61 -23.43 -16.57 -2.99
C VAL A 61 -22.23 -15.72 -3.40
N ASP A 62 -21.50 -16.17 -4.40
CA ASP A 62 -20.34 -15.50 -4.92
C ASP A 62 -20.67 -14.65 -6.13
N ASN A 63 -20.07 -13.46 -6.22
CA ASN A 63 -20.22 -12.56 -7.37
C ASN A 63 -21.67 -12.17 -7.71
N ILE A 64 -22.49 -11.88 -6.71
CA ILE A 64 -23.86 -11.39 -6.92
C ILE A 64 -23.78 -9.97 -7.48
N VAL A 65 -24.17 -9.80 -8.73
CA VAL A 65 -24.05 -8.52 -9.45
C VAL A 65 -25.20 -7.58 -9.08
N TYR A 66 -24.89 -6.34 -8.74
CA TYR A 66 -25.89 -5.29 -8.55
C TYR A 66 -26.68 -5.06 -9.85
N GLY A 67 -28.00 -5.08 -9.77
CA GLY A 67 -28.90 -4.89 -10.91
C GLY A 67 -29.95 -3.80 -10.68
N GLY A 68 -29.66 -2.86 -9.78
CA GLY A 68 -30.60 -1.80 -9.41
C GLY A 68 -30.52 -0.54 -10.26
N ARG A 69 -31.01 0.58 -9.70
CA ARG A 69 -30.91 1.90 -10.33
C ARG A 69 -29.44 2.34 -10.38
N ALA A 70 -29.09 3.20 -11.37
CA ALA A 70 -27.76 3.77 -11.50
C ALA A 70 -27.28 4.39 -10.16
N LEU A 71 -26.08 4.03 -9.77
CA LEU A 71 -25.42 4.58 -8.58
C LEU A 71 -24.93 5.99 -8.87
N LEU A 72 -24.94 6.84 -7.85
CA LEU A 72 -24.42 8.21 -7.93
C LEU A 72 -22.97 8.25 -7.48
N PRO A 73 -22.12 9.15 -8.01
CA PRO A 73 -20.73 9.28 -7.59
C PRO A 73 -20.60 9.78 -6.14
N CYS A 74 -19.52 9.41 -5.46
CA CYS A 74 -19.13 9.84 -4.10
C CYS A 74 -20.24 9.65 -3.05
N THR A 75 -21.06 8.60 -3.24
CA THR A 75 -22.29 8.33 -2.45
C THR A 75 -22.12 7.06 -1.63
N VAL A 76 -22.55 7.11 -0.36
CA VAL A 76 -22.57 5.95 0.54
C VAL A 76 -23.85 5.15 0.34
N TYR A 77 -23.71 3.84 0.29
CA TYR A 77 -24.79 2.88 0.18
C TYR A 77 -24.69 1.84 1.27
N THR A 78 -25.86 1.38 1.74
CA THR A 78 -25.97 0.30 2.72
C THR A 78 -26.42 -0.97 2.00
N VAL A 79 -25.75 -2.09 2.29
CA VAL A 79 -26.12 -3.44 1.83
C VAL A 79 -26.59 -4.24 3.03
N GLU A 80 -27.83 -4.71 3.01
CA GLU A 80 -28.38 -5.66 3.97
C GLU A 80 -28.43 -7.03 3.31
N ALA A 81 -27.84 -8.03 3.95
CA ALA A 81 -27.86 -9.41 3.49
C ALA A 81 -28.50 -10.32 4.54
N THR A 82 -29.36 -11.22 4.08
CA THR A 82 -29.87 -12.34 4.86
C THR A 82 -29.51 -13.63 4.14
N VAL A 83 -28.97 -14.61 4.86
CA VAL A 83 -28.63 -15.94 4.35
C VAL A 83 -29.33 -17.02 5.15
N CYS A 84 -29.72 -18.12 4.51
CA CYS A 84 -30.28 -19.31 5.13
C CYS A 84 -29.43 -20.52 4.74
N ASP A 85 -29.07 -21.39 5.67
CA ASP A 85 -28.37 -22.64 5.36
C ASP A 85 -29.32 -23.79 5.09
N ASN A 86 -28.75 -24.91 4.65
CA ASN A 86 -29.51 -26.15 4.37
C ASN A 86 -30.13 -26.80 5.62
N TYR A 87 -29.83 -26.32 6.82
CA TYR A 87 -30.45 -26.74 8.08
C TYR A 87 -31.54 -25.77 8.56
N GLY A 88 -31.80 -24.69 7.82
CA GLY A 88 -32.80 -23.67 8.15
C GLY A 88 -32.32 -22.58 9.09
N ASN A 89 -31.03 -22.54 9.45
CA ASN A 89 -30.49 -21.45 10.26
C ASN A 89 -30.34 -20.18 9.43
N LYS A 90 -30.74 -19.04 10.01
CA LYS A 90 -30.64 -17.71 9.36
C LYS A 90 -29.55 -16.86 9.99
N ALA A 91 -28.87 -16.07 9.18
CA ALA A 91 -27.95 -15.04 9.61
C ALA A 91 -28.11 -13.79 8.77
N GLU A 92 -27.93 -12.63 9.41
CA GLU A 92 -28.09 -11.32 8.79
C GLU A 92 -26.84 -10.48 9.04
N LYS A 93 -26.51 -9.63 8.10
CA LYS A 93 -25.43 -8.66 8.22
C LYS A 93 -25.71 -7.43 7.37
N THR A 94 -25.23 -6.29 7.86
CA THR A 94 -25.21 -5.02 7.14
C THR A 94 -23.77 -4.61 6.87
N ALA A 95 -23.50 -4.09 5.68
CA ALA A 95 -22.25 -3.47 5.30
C ALA A 95 -22.53 -2.15 4.58
N GLU A 96 -21.53 -1.29 4.53
CA GLU A 96 -21.57 -0.06 3.74
C GLU A 96 -20.51 -0.10 2.66
N PHE A 97 -20.79 0.55 1.53
CA PHE A 97 -19.80 0.88 0.52
C PHE A 97 -20.03 2.29 -0.02
N GLU A 98 -18.98 2.85 -0.58
CA GLU A 98 -19.04 4.17 -1.21
C GLU A 98 -18.68 4.02 -2.70
N THR A 99 -19.37 4.75 -3.57
CA THR A 99 -18.92 4.90 -4.95
C THR A 99 -17.81 5.95 -5.02
N GLY A 100 -16.84 5.70 -5.87
CA GLY A 100 -15.88 6.73 -6.27
C GLY A 100 -16.50 7.71 -7.28
N PHE A 101 -15.69 8.24 -8.19
CA PHE A 101 -16.15 9.26 -9.13
C PHE A 101 -16.95 8.69 -10.30
N LEU A 102 -16.88 7.40 -10.59
CA LEU A 102 -17.51 6.70 -11.73
C LEU A 102 -17.11 7.25 -13.13
N SER A 103 -16.71 8.52 -13.19
CA SER A 103 -16.36 9.25 -14.43
C SER A 103 -14.95 8.95 -14.97
N GLY A 104 -14.12 8.26 -14.19
CA GLY A 104 -12.74 7.99 -14.55
C GLY A 104 -11.75 9.12 -14.30
N ASP A 105 -12.17 10.19 -13.63
CA ASP A 105 -11.32 11.30 -13.19
C ASP A 105 -12.00 12.11 -12.08
N PHE A 106 -11.21 12.88 -11.32
CA PHE A 106 -11.69 13.84 -10.35
C PHE A 106 -11.09 15.24 -10.56
N SER A 107 -11.85 16.26 -10.19
CA SER A 107 -11.53 17.67 -10.46
C SER A 107 -10.39 18.17 -9.57
N ALA A 108 -9.15 17.89 -9.96
CA ALA A 108 -7.91 18.42 -9.37
C ALA A 108 -6.84 18.48 -10.46
N GLU A 109 -5.79 19.27 -10.26
CA GLU A 109 -4.69 19.35 -11.21
C GLU A 109 -3.58 18.36 -10.84
N TRP A 110 -2.89 17.80 -11.83
CA TRP A 110 -1.59 17.20 -11.59
C TRP A 110 -0.59 18.30 -11.26
N ILE A 111 0.15 18.11 -10.17
CA ILE A 111 1.19 19.06 -9.74
C ILE A 111 2.54 18.39 -9.57
N THR A 112 3.59 19.14 -9.85
CA THR A 112 4.98 18.72 -9.66
C THR A 112 5.83 19.90 -9.17
N LYS A 113 7.14 19.68 -9.00
CA LYS A 113 8.08 20.74 -8.63
C LYS A 113 8.59 21.46 -9.89
N PRO A 114 8.64 22.82 -9.90
CA PRO A 114 9.26 23.60 -10.98
C PRO A 114 10.70 23.13 -11.27
N ASN A 115 11.05 23.09 -12.54
CA ASN A 115 12.39 22.70 -13.01
C ASN A 115 12.85 21.31 -12.52
N TYR A 116 11.92 20.42 -12.19
CA TYR A 116 12.23 19.06 -11.75
C TYR A 116 12.42 18.14 -12.96
N HIS A 117 13.59 17.48 -13.01
CA HIS A 117 13.94 16.57 -14.09
C HIS A 117 14.46 15.23 -13.56
N VAL A 118 13.99 14.16 -14.16
CA VAL A 118 14.47 12.81 -13.87
C VAL A 118 15.47 12.41 -14.96
N GLY A 119 16.71 12.18 -14.58
CA GLY A 119 17.78 11.75 -15.47
C GLY A 119 17.54 10.34 -16.02
N PHE A 120 18.09 10.05 -17.21
CA PHE A 120 17.97 8.72 -17.80
C PHE A 120 18.57 7.64 -16.89
N ARG A 121 17.79 6.60 -16.60
CA ARG A 121 18.16 5.50 -15.69
C ARG A 121 18.64 5.94 -14.29
N LYS A 122 18.09 7.05 -13.80
CA LYS A 122 18.33 7.54 -12.43
C LYS A 122 17.07 7.40 -11.61
N SER A 123 17.23 7.18 -10.32
CA SER A 123 16.11 7.31 -9.38
C SER A 123 15.66 8.76 -9.35
N PRO A 124 14.35 9.03 -9.35
CA PRO A 124 13.84 10.37 -9.09
C PRO A 124 14.13 10.78 -7.65
N ILE A 125 14.53 12.03 -7.44
CA ILE A 125 14.63 12.58 -6.07
C ILE A 125 13.20 12.73 -5.52
N PRO A 126 12.87 12.18 -4.35
CA PRO A 126 11.54 12.29 -3.79
C PRO A 126 11.10 13.74 -3.60
N LEU A 127 9.82 14.00 -3.86
CA LEU A 127 9.18 15.30 -3.69
C LEU A 127 8.29 15.28 -2.46
N VAL A 128 8.33 16.36 -1.69
CA VAL A 128 7.42 16.57 -0.57
C VAL A 128 6.48 17.73 -0.92
N PHE A 129 5.19 17.44 -0.94
CA PHE A 129 4.12 18.41 -1.18
C PHE A 129 3.41 18.70 0.14
N LYS A 130 3.01 19.96 0.36
CA LYS A 130 2.20 20.30 1.53
C LYS A 130 1.12 21.34 1.25
N ARG A 131 0.02 21.22 1.97
CA ARG A 131 -1.09 22.16 1.96
C ARG A 131 -1.63 22.34 3.35
N GLN A 132 -1.84 23.59 3.75
CA GLN A 132 -2.56 23.93 4.97
C GLN A 132 -3.98 24.42 4.62
N PHE A 133 -4.95 24.07 5.47
CA PHE A 133 -6.33 24.51 5.33
C PHE A 133 -7.02 24.56 6.69
N LEU A 134 -8.08 25.37 6.76
CA LEU A 134 -8.90 25.56 7.95
C LEU A 134 -10.28 24.94 7.74
N LEU A 135 -10.88 24.43 8.80
CA LEU A 135 -12.27 24.00 8.78
C LEU A 135 -13.19 25.22 8.94
N SER A 136 -14.32 25.21 8.22
CA SER A 136 -15.34 26.27 8.27
C SER A 136 -16.57 25.88 9.09
N GLY A 137 -16.54 24.71 9.76
CA GLY A 137 -17.65 24.21 10.57
C GLY A 137 -17.39 22.84 11.17
N LYS A 138 -18.43 22.25 11.78
CA LYS A 138 -18.37 20.89 12.32
C LYS A 138 -18.49 19.89 11.17
N VAL A 139 -17.49 19.00 11.06
CA VAL A 139 -17.37 18.02 9.98
C VAL A 139 -18.35 16.87 10.19
N LYS A 140 -19.16 16.59 9.17
CA LYS A 140 -20.01 15.40 9.06
C LYS A 140 -19.29 14.25 8.34
N LYS A 141 -18.63 14.56 7.21
CA LYS A 141 -17.92 13.59 6.37
C LYS A 141 -16.69 14.28 5.76
N ALA A 142 -15.58 13.57 5.66
CA ALA A 142 -14.42 14.06 4.91
C ALA A 142 -13.70 12.92 4.22
N ARG A 143 -13.37 13.10 2.94
CA ARG A 143 -12.66 12.13 2.12
C ARG A 143 -11.45 12.75 1.46
N LEU A 144 -10.33 12.04 1.51
CA LEU A 144 -9.14 12.34 0.72
C LEU A 144 -9.07 11.35 -0.44
N TYR A 145 -9.13 11.85 -1.65
CA TYR A 145 -8.86 11.13 -2.89
C TYR A 145 -7.46 11.49 -3.35
N SER A 146 -6.61 10.51 -3.63
CA SER A 146 -5.23 10.78 -4.03
C SER A 146 -4.64 9.72 -4.94
N THR A 147 -3.78 10.16 -5.84
CA THR A 147 -2.98 9.32 -6.72
C THR A 147 -1.68 10.03 -7.10
N ALA A 148 -0.71 9.30 -7.65
CA ALA A 148 0.57 9.87 -8.04
C ALA A 148 1.17 9.16 -9.27
N PHE A 149 1.94 9.87 -10.06
CA PHE A 149 2.96 9.26 -10.90
C PHE A 149 4.24 9.09 -10.08
N GLY A 150 4.36 7.94 -9.44
CA GLY A 150 5.30 7.55 -8.43
C GLY A 150 4.60 6.64 -7.42
N ILE A 151 5.18 6.47 -6.25
CA ILE A 151 4.54 5.91 -5.07
C ILE A 151 4.52 6.96 -3.98
N TYR A 152 3.50 6.95 -3.11
CA TYR A 152 3.37 8.01 -2.12
C TYR A 152 3.00 7.48 -0.72
N SER A 153 3.31 8.28 0.26
CA SER A 153 2.73 8.24 1.61
C SER A 153 2.30 9.65 2.00
N PHE A 154 1.42 9.77 2.99
CA PHE A 154 0.99 11.08 3.48
C PHE A 154 0.79 11.10 5.00
N THR A 155 0.84 12.31 5.54
CA THR A 155 0.44 12.59 6.92
C THR A 155 -0.56 13.72 6.95
N LEU A 156 -1.47 13.67 7.91
CA LEU A 156 -2.40 14.76 8.24
C LEU A 156 -2.11 15.20 9.68
N CYS A 157 -1.79 16.49 9.88
CA CYS A 157 -1.37 17.05 11.18
C CYS A 157 -0.23 16.22 11.82
N GLY A 158 0.72 15.74 11.00
CA GLY A 158 1.87 14.93 11.43
C GLY A 158 1.55 13.47 11.74
N LYS A 159 0.29 13.02 11.64
CA LYS A 159 -0.12 11.63 11.86
C LYS A 159 -0.21 10.87 10.54
N GLU A 160 0.30 9.65 10.51
CA GLU A 160 0.06 8.72 9.42
C GLU A 160 -1.37 8.21 9.50
N ILE A 161 -2.09 8.26 8.38
CA ILE A 161 -3.50 7.90 8.31
C ILE A 161 -3.69 6.48 7.74
N SER A 162 -2.75 6.01 6.92
CA SER A 162 -2.80 4.68 6.32
C SER A 162 -1.48 3.95 6.51
N ASP A 163 -1.55 2.63 6.65
CA ASP A 163 -0.44 1.69 6.65
C ASP A 163 -0.13 1.12 5.25
N ASP A 164 -0.89 1.52 4.23
CA ASP A 164 -0.70 1.11 2.85
C ASP A 164 0.69 1.51 2.35
N ARG A 165 1.36 0.57 1.71
CA ARG A 165 2.66 0.78 1.08
C ARG A 165 2.51 0.75 -0.42
N PHE A 166 3.32 1.55 -1.09
CA PHE A 166 3.45 1.59 -2.55
C PHE A 166 2.21 2.07 -3.31
N ALA A 167 1.23 2.71 -2.63
CA ALA A 167 0.13 3.40 -3.32
C ALA A 167 0.68 4.39 -4.37
N PRO A 168 0.06 4.52 -5.55
CA PRO A 168 -1.21 3.99 -5.99
C PRO A 168 -1.16 2.58 -6.60
N GLY A 169 -0.05 1.85 -6.49
CA GLY A 169 0.11 0.50 -7.00
C GLY A 169 0.62 0.43 -8.45
N PHE A 170 0.67 -0.79 -9.00
CA PHE A 170 1.15 -1.08 -10.34
C PHE A 170 0.01 -1.47 -11.27
N THR A 171 -0.17 -0.72 -12.33
CA THR A 171 -1.21 -0.94 -13.34
C THR A 171 -0.63 -0.81 -14.76
N SER A 172 -1.43 -1.06 -15.80
CA SER A 172 -1.13 -0.60 -17.15
C SER A 172 -1.33 0.92 -17.21
N PHE A 173 -0.26 1.68 -16.97
CA PHE A 173 -0.31 3.14 -16.84
C PHE A 173 -0.83 3.87 -18.08
N GLU A 174 -0.81 3.25 -19.24
CA GLU A 174 -1.39 3.82 -20.46
C GLU A 174 -2.92 3.78 -20.44
N ASP A 175 -3.50 2.76 -19.78
CA ASP A 175 -4.95 2.51 -19.73
C ASP A 175 -5.59 3.05 -18.47
N ARG A 176 -4.99 2.75 -17.30
CA ARG A 176 -5.58 3.08 -15.99
C ARG A 176 -4.53 3.36 -14.93
N LEU A 177 -4.91 4.21 -13.97
CA LEU A 177 -4.17 4.49 -12.75
C LEU A 177 -5.14 4.46 -11.57
N GLN A 178 -4.78 3.76 -10.52
CA GLN A 178 -5.60 3.72 -9.31
C GLN A 178 -5.51 5.03 -8.54
N TYR A 179 -6.61 5.44 -7.92
CA TYR A 179 -6.62 6.41 -6.84
C TYR A 179 -7.13 5.76 -5.55
N GLN A 180 -6.64 6.23 -4.43
CA GLN A 180 -7.06 5.77 -3.11
C GLN A 180 -8.04 6.76 -2.50
N VAL A 181 -8.94 6.25 -1.67
CA VAL A 181 -9.90 7.03 -0.90
C VAL A 181 -9.68 6.75 0.58
N TYR A 182 -9.48 7.80 1.35
CA TYR A 182 -9.27 7.70 2.80
C TYR A 182 -10.34 8.48 3.54
N ASP A 183 -10.92 7.87 4.60
CA ASP A 183 -11.74 8.60 5.56
C ASP A 183 -10.82 9.39 6.48
N ILE A 184 -10.78 10.70 6.31
CA ILE A 184 -9.94 11.58 7.11
C ILE A 184 -10.72 12.35 8.17
N ALA A 185 -12.05 12.22 8.23
CA ALA A 185 -12.87 12.96 9.17
C ALA A 185 -12.43 12.82 10.65
N PRO A 186 -12.07 11.58 11.13
CA PRO A 186 -11.65 11.39 12.51
C PRO A 186 -10.31 12.06 12.87
N PHE A 187 -9.54 12.49 11.89
CA PHE A 187 -8.18 13.02 12.07
C PHE A 187 -8.07 14.53 11.85
N LEU A 188 -9.18 15.18 11.43
CA LEU A 188 -9.21 16.60 11.15
C LEU A 188 -9.20 17.40 12.45
N GLU A 189 -8.44 18.50 12.42
CA GLU A 189 -8.33 19.51 13.46
C GLU A 189 -8.84 20.86 12.92
N GLU A 190 -8.98 21.90 13.74
CA GLU A 190 -9.38 23.23 13.27
C GLU A 190 -8.43 23.77 12.18
N LYS A 191 -7.12 23.54 12.37
CA LYS A 191 -6.06 23.85 11.40
C LYS A 191 -5.40 22.57 10.97
N ASN A 192 -5.40 22.31 9.69
CA ASN A 192 -4.88 21.07 9.12
C ASN A 192 -3.66 21.35 8.26
N GLU A 193 -2.69 20.44 8.34
CA GLU A 193 -1.57 20.36 7.39
C GLU A 193 -1.52 18.97 6.79
N LEU A 194 -1.72 18.90 5.48
CA LEU A 194 -1.59 17.67 4.68
C LEU A 194 -0.23 17.68 4.01
N VAL A 195 0.56 16.63 4.23
CA VAL A 195 1.91 16.47 3.69
C VAL A 195 2.00 15.14 2.96
N PHE A 196 2.30 15.19 1.66
CA PHE A 196 2.62 14.01 0.85
C PHE A 196 4.11 13.92 0.60
N THR A 197 4.66 12.71 0.69
CA THR A 197 5.96 12.37 0.09
C THR A 197 5.71 11.49 -1.12
N VAL A 198 6.13 11.92 -2.29
CA VAL A 198 6.04 11.16 -3.55
C VAL A 198 7.43 10.73 -3.94
N ALA A 199 7.62 9.44 -4.12
CA ALA A 199 8.91 8.82 -4.41
C ALA A 199 8.87 8.00 -5.70
N GLY A 200 10.03 7.57 -6.17
CA GLY A 200 10.12 6.69 -7.34
C GLY A 200 9.51 5.32 -7.06
N GLY A 201 8.70 4.83 -8.00
CA GLY A 201 8.08 3.53 -7.98
C GLY A 201 8.05 2.93 -9.38
N TRP A 202 6.95 2.30 -9.75
CA TRP A 202 6.81 1.66 -11.07
C TRP A 202 6.60 2.67 -12.20
N ALA A 203 5.75 3.68 -12.01
CA ALA A 203 5.44 4.68 -13.04
C ALA A 203 6.67 5.52 -13.41
N VAL A 204 7.39 6.00 -12.42
CA VAL A 204 8.65 6.73 -12.53
C VAL A 204 9.63 6.15 -11.54
N GLY A 205 10.68 5.49 -12.01
CA GLY A 205 11.67 4.84 -11.16
C GLY A 205 12.54 3.86 -11.92
N ILE A 206 13.55 3.32 -11.27
CA ILE A 206 14.39 2.27 -11.86
C ILE A 206 13.66 0.95 -11.73
N PHE A 207 13.15 0.42 -12.85
CA PHE A 207 12.37 -0.80 -12.87
C PHE A 207 12.57 -1.60 -14.17
N GLY A 208 12.34 -2.93 -14.11
CA GLY A 208 12.43 -3.84 -15.24
C GLY A 208 13.86 -4.14 -15.69
N LEU A 209 14.00 -5.10 -16.61
CA LEU A 209 15.28 -5.61 -17.10
C LEU A 209 16.16 -4.53 -17.74
N ASN A 210 15.56 -3.55 -18.41
CA ASN A 210 16.25 -2.44 -19.05
C ASN A 210 16.52 -1.27 -18.10
N ARG A 211 16.17 -1.38 -16.82
CA ARG A 211 16.22 -0.29 -15.84
C ARG A 211 15.57 0.99 -16.37
N SER A 212 14.45 0.87 -17.07
CA SER A 212 13.65 2.01 -17.51
C SER A 212 13.07 2.71 -16.28
N ASN A 213 13.10 4.04 -16.28
CA ASN A 213 12.60 4.85 -15.18
C ASN A 213 11.41 5.74 -15.56
N LYS A 214 10.82 5.51 -16.73
CA LYS A 214 9.71 6.31 -17.26
C LYS A 214 8.67 5.43 -17.93
N LEU A 215 8.13 4.48 -17.19
CA LEU A 215 7.10 3.57 -17.71
C LEU A 215 5.75 4.29 -17.84
N GLY A 216 5.35 5.05 -16.82
CA GLY A 216 4.07 5.73 -16.77
C GLY A 216 4.15 7.24 -17.02
N ALA A 217 5.22 7.91 -16.59
CA ALA A 217 5.37 9.36 -16.71
C ALA A 217 6.84 9.78 -16.82
N ASP A 218 7.09 11.04 -17.16
CA ASP A 218 8.44 11.57 -17.30
C ASP A 218 9.04 12.05 -15.97
N ARG A 219 8.19 12.41 -15.01
CA ARG A 219 8.57 12.92 -13.68
C ARG A 219 7.51 12.61 -12.63
N LEU A 220 7.88 12.73 -11.35
CA LEU A 220 6.94 12.55 -10.25
C LEU A 220 5.87 13.63 -10.27
N ALA A 221 4.62 13.24 -10.03
CA ALA A 221 3.51 14.16 -9.91
C ALA A 221 2.48 13.64 -8.92
N LEU A 222 1.77 14.56 -8.27
CA LEU A 222 0.69 14.30 -7.31
C LEU A 222 -0.62 14.85 -7.87
N LYS A 223 -1.72 14.13 -7.65
CA LYS A 223 -3.09 14.61 -7.84
C LYS A 223 -3.91 14.21 -6.63
N ALA A 224 -4.51 15.19 -5.94
CA ALA A 224 -5.28 14.95 -4.72
C ALA A 224 -6.45 15.93 -4.59
N LEU A 225 -7.50 15.45 -3.93
CA LEU A 225 -8.70 16.21 -3.60
C LEU A 225 -9.17 15.82 -2.20
N VAL A 226 -9.32 16.80 -1.32
CA VAL A 226 -10.06 16.63 -0.07
C VAL A 226 -11.47 17.18 -0.27
N GLN A 227 -12.49 16.38 0.02
CA GLN A 227 -13.89 16.81 0.09
C GLN A 227 -14.35 16.76 1.54
N ILE A 228 -14.91 17.84 2.02
CA ILE A 228 -15.45 17.99 3.38
C ILE A 228 -16.91 18.38 3.29
N GLU A 229 -17.78 17.63 3.97
CA GLU A 229 -19.18 17.95 4.19
C GLU A 229 -19.38 18.30 5.66
N TYR A 230 -20.04 19.43 5.93
CA TYR A 230 -20.33 19.91 7.26
C TYR A 230 -21.76 19.55 7.70
N ASP A 231 -22.01 19.55 9.02
CA ASP A 231 -23.33 19.27 9.61
C ASP A 231 -24.43 20.22 9.09
N ASP A 232 -24.08 21.42 8.67
CA ASP A 232 -24.99 22.42 8.12
C ASP A 232 -25.22 22.28 6.59
N GLY A 233 -24.66 21.25 5.99
CA GLY A 233 -24.80 20.93 4.55
C GLY A 233 -23.83 21.66 3.62
N ARG A 234 -22.99 22.57 4.13
CA ARG A 234 -21.92 23.18 3.33
C ARG A 234 -20.88 22.14 2.93
N LYS A 235 -20.18 22.41 1.83
CA LYS A 235 -19.09 21.57 1.33
C LYS A 235 -17.87 22.42 1.00
N ASP A 236 -16.71 21.94 1.40
CA ASP A 236 -15.41 22.51 1.01
C ASP A 236 -14.62 21.49 0.19
N GLU A 237 -13.83 21.98 -0.75
CA GLU A 237 -12.90 21.18 -1.55
C GLU A 237 -11.50 21.80 -1.51
N ILE A 238 -10.50 20.99 -1.18
CA ILE A 238 -9.09 21.36 -1.26
C ILE A 238 -8.45 20.51 -2.36
N LYS A 239 -8.15 21.13 -3.50
CA LYS A 239 -7.61 20.47 -4.70
C LYS A 239 -6.13 20.73 -4.83
N THR A 240 -5.41 19.79 -5.46
CA THR A 240 -4.05 20.07 -5.93
C THR A 240 -4.10 21.13 -7.03
N ASP A 241 -3.34 22.18 -6.83
CA ASP A 241 -3.12 23.32 -7.74
C ASP A 241 -1.78 23.99 -7.41
N GLU A 242 -1.48 25.11 -8.07
CA GLU A 242 -0.23 25.87 -7.89
C GLU A 242 -0.09 26.54 -6.52
N SER A 243 -1.13 26.52 -5.68
CA SER A 243 -1.07 27.05 -4.30
C SER A 243 -0.46 26.05 -3.30
N TRP A 244 -0.24 24.80 -3.72
CA TRP A 244 0.49 23.83 -2.92
C TRP A 244 1.97 24.17 -2.91
N LEU A 245 2.62 23.87 -1.81
CA LEU A 245 4.06 24.04 -1.63
C LEU A 245 4.77 22.71 -1.89
N VAL A 246 5.92 22.76 -2.55
CA VAL A 246 6.72 21.57 -2.89
C VAL A 246 8.20 21.79 -2.62
N THR A 247 8.90 20.72 -2.22
CA THR A 247 10.35 20.70 -2.10
C THR A 247 10.92 19.33 -2.51
N ALA A 248 12.18 19.32 -2.94
CA ALA A 248 13.00 18.11 -3.14
C ALA A 248 14.08 17.96 -2.03
N ASP A 249 14.04 18.81 -1.00
CA ASP A 249 15.01 18.78 0.11
C ASP A 249 14.42 18.11 1.37
N GLY A 250 13.63 17.05 1.19
CA GLY A 250 13.12 16.20 2.27
C GLY A 250 14.17 15.22 2.81
N PRO A 251 13.84 14.46 3.87
CA PRO A 251 14.76 13.50 4.50
C PRO A 251 15.09 12.29 3.60
N VAL A 252 14.16 11.83 2.76
CA VAL A 252 14.41 10.77 1.77
C VAL A 252 15.20 11.36 0.61
N ARG A 253 16.47 10.96 0.47
CA ARG A 253 17.41 11.57 -0.48
C ARG A 253 17.52 10.81 -1.80
N ASP A 254 17.40 9.50 -1.76
CA ASP A 254 17.35 8.60 -2.91
C ASP A 254 16.57 7.35 -2.53
N VAL A 255 15.78 6.83 -3.47
CA VAL A 255 15.05 5.59 -3.26
C VAL A 255 14.74 4.89 -4.57
N SER A 256 14.90 3.57 -4.56
CA SER A 256 14.38 2.68 -5.61
C SER A 256 14.15 1.29 -5.06
N PHE A 257 13.26 0.54 -5.69
CA PHE A 257 13.00 -0.86 -5.31
C PHE A 257 14.29 -1.72 -5.34
N TYR A 258 15.18 -1.50 -6.31
CA TYR A 258 16.39 -2.31 -6.45
C TYR A 258 17.54 -1.85 -5.56
N ASN A 259 17.74 -0.53 -5.46
CA ASN A 259 18.91 -0.01 -4.76
C ASN A 259 18.70 0.17 -3.27
N GLY A 260 17.43 0.31 -2.83
CA GLY A 260 17.07 0.61 -1.45
C GLY A 260 16.83 2.11 -1.23
N GLU A 261 17.18 2.64 -0.06
CA GLU A 261 16.85 4.02 0.34
C GLU A 261 18.04 4.70 1.02
N ILE A 262 18.20 6.00 0.78
CA ILE A 262 19.09 6.90 1.53
C ILE A 262 18.20 7.89 2.28
N PHE A 263 18.28 7.85 3.61
CA PHE A 263 17.55 8.74 4.51
C PHE A 263 18.50 9.60 5.34
N ASP A 264 18.27 10.91 5.39
CA ASP A 264 19.06 11.85 6.17
C ASP A 264 18.17 12.54 7.21
N ALA A 265 18.22 12.06 8.47
CA ALA A 265 17.43 12.60 9.56
C ALA A 265 17.88 14.04 9.98
N THR A 266 19.04 14.51 9.52
CA THR A 266 19.44 15.92 9.72
C THR A 266 18.66 16.89 8.84
N LYS A 267 17.98 16.38 7.79
CA LYS A 267 17.12 17.10 6.86
C LYS A 267 15.68 17.08 7.38
N THR A 268 15.26 18.15 8.00
CA THR A 268 13.90 18.29 8.52
C THR A 268 13.06 19.18 7.62
N LEU A 269 11.78 18.87 7.47
CA LEU A 269 10.86 19.67 6.64
C LEU A 269 10.70 21.11 7.16
N SER A 270 10.93 21.35 8.45
CA SER A 270 10.92 22.70 9.04
C SER A 270 12.06 23.59 8.55
N LYS A 271 13.16 23.01 8.06
CA LYS A 271 14.31 23.74 7.50
C LYS A 271 14.35 23.70 5.98
N ALA A 272 13.53 22.89 5.34
CA ALA A 272 13.50 22.78 3.90
C ALA A 272 12.93 24.06 3.26
N ILE A 273 13.48 24.43 2.12
CA ILE A 273 12.94 25.53 1.30
C ILE A 273 11.85 24.97 0.41
N PHE A 274 10.65 25.51 0.58
CA PHE A 274 9.49 25.19 -0.25
C PHE A 274 9.25 26.30 -1.27
N GLU A 275 8.79 25.91 -2.46
CA GLU A 275 8.31 26.82 -3.50
C GLU A 275 6.90 26.37 -3.93
N ASN A 276 6.19 27.21 -4.66
CA ASN A 276 4.89 26.84 -5.20
C ASN A 276 5.05 25.71 -6.22
N ALA A 277 4.15 24.76 -6.17
CA ALA A 277 4.06 23.71 -7.18
C ALA A 277 3.71 24.31 -8.55
N GLU A 278 4.05 23.60 -9.62
CA GLU A 278 3.58 23.90 -10.98
C GLU A 278 2.63 22.82 -11.47
N LYS A 279 1.73 23.19 -12.38
CA LYS A 279 0.89 22.21 -13.07
C LYS A 279 1.74 21.28 -13.92
N GLU A 280 1.49 19.99 -13.78
CA GLU A 280 2.06 18.95 -14.62
C GLU A 280 1.08 18.57 -15.73
N LYS A 281 1.58 18.46 -16.93
CA LYS A 281 0.84 17.84 -18.03
C LYS A 281 1.48 16.49 -18.34
N PRO A 282 0.99 15.41 -17.73
CA PRO A 282 1.55 14.09 -17.97
C PRO A 282 1.51 13.71 -19.46
N ARG A 283 2.51 12.93 -19.89
CA ARG A 283 2.58 12.42 -21.25
C ARG A 283 1.41 11.49 -21.60
N ILE A 284 0.88 10.80 -20.60
CA ILE A 284 -0.25 9.88 -20.71
C ILE A 284 -1.42 10.38 -19.85
N SER A 285 -2.63 9.99 -20.21
CA SER A 285 -3.86 10.35 -19.50
C SER A 285 -4.67 9.08 -19.21
N PRO A 286 -4.21 8.26 -18.27
CA PRO A 286 -4.92 7.04 -17.88
C PRO A 286 -6.29 7.37 -17.28
N ARG A 287 -7.26 6.48 -17.46
CA ARG A 287 -8.49 6.52 -16.70
C ARG A 287 -8.15 6.33 -15.21
N LEU A 288 -8.62 7.21 -14.35
CA LEU A 288 -8.53 7.03 -12.91
C LEU A 288 -9.61 6.09 -12.43
N VAL A 289 -9.24 5.10 -11.62
CA VAL A 289 -10.16 4.10 -11.06
C VAL A 289 -9.93 3.99 -9.56
N ALA A 290 -11.00 3.83 -8.78
CA ALA A 290 -10.88 3.55 -7.36
C ALA A 290 -10.07 2.26 -7.17
N SER A 291 -9.26 2.22 -6.13
CA SER A 291 -8.44 1.06 -5.83
C SER A 291 -9.30 -0.18 -5.63
N TYR A 292 -8.98 -1.26 -6.36
CA TYR A 292 -9.71 -2.52 -6.36
C TYR A 292 -8.91 -3.69 -5.79
N GLY A 293 -7.70 -3.45 -5.32
CA GLY A 293 -6.81 -4.46 -4.73
C GLY A 293 -6.35 -4.08 -3.34
N LYS A 294 -5.76 -5.05 -2.66
CA LYS A 294 -5.11 -4.84 -1.37
C LYS A 294 -3.68 -4.36 -1.59
N PHE A 295 -3.31 -3.25 -0.96
CA PHE A 295 -1.94 -2.77 -0.96
C PHE A 295 -1.04 -3.65 -0.11
N ALA A 296 0.25 -3.58 -0.41
CA ALA A 296 1.25 -4.19 0.45
C ALA A 296 1.24 -3.51 1.83
N LYS A 297 1.29 -4.32 2.88
CA LYS A 297 1.31 -3.90 4.28
C LYS A 297 2.38 -4.65 5.04
N ILE A 298 2.72 -4.18 6.24
CA ILE A 298 3.49 -4.96 7.19
C ILE A 298 2.56 -6.03 7.78
N ILE A 299 2.85 -7.29 7.49
CA ILE A 299 2.04 -8.44 7.95
C ILE A 299 2.65 -9.14 9.17
N GLU A 300 3.96 -9.00 9.38
CA GLU A 300 4.67 -9.66 10.47
C GLU A 300 5.93 -8.87 10.87
N THR A 301 6.36 -9.04 12.10
CA THR A 301 7.64 -8.51 12.61
C THR A 301 8.50 -9.66 13.11
N LEU A 302 9.72 -9.78 12.57
CA LEU A 302 10.69 -10.79 12.97
C LEU A 302 11.83 -10.14 13.76
N GLU A 303 12.14 -10.72 14.92
CA GLU A 303 13.35 -10.41 15.69
C GLU A 303 14.53 -11.25 15.15
N PRO A 304 15.75 -10.74 15.19
CA PRO A 304 16.93 -11.51 14.81
C PRO A 304 17.12 -12.70 15.78
N LYS A 305 17.38 -13.87 15.23
CA LYS A 305 17.68 -15.09 15.99
C LYS A 305 19.16 -15.16 16.40
N GLU A 306 20.02 -14.56 15.61
CA GLU A 306 21.46 -14.56 15.82
C GLU A 306 22.05 -13.26 15.32
N ILE A 307 23.09 -12.78 16.02
CA ILE A 307 23.90 -11.63 15.62
C ILE A 307 25.35 -12.09 15.63
N GLN A 308 26.02 -12.00 14.48
CA GLN A 308 27.42 -12.38 14.35
C GLN A 308 28.26 -11.21 13.83
N LYS A 309 29.52 -11.12 14.27
CA LYS A 309 30.47 -10.13 13.75
C LYS A 309 30.88 -10.51 12.33
N SER A 310 30.92 -9.53 11.42
CA SER A 310 31.45 -9.64 10.06
C SER A 310 32.69 -8.81 9.88
N GLN A 311 33.26 -8.80 8.66
CA GLN A 311 34.43 -7.95 8.35
C GLN A 311 34.09 -6.45 8.43
N ASN A 312 32.83 -6.04 8.15
CA ASN A 312 32.44 -4.64 8.04
C ASN A 312 31.52 -4.15 9.17
N GLY A 313 30.97 -5.07 9.97
CA GLY A 313 30.00 -4.74 11.01
C GLY A 313 29.40 -5.98 11.66
N TYR A 314 28.08 -6.07 11.69
CA TYR A 314 27.36 -7.15 12.32
C TYR A 314 26.26 -7.68 11.40
N ILE A 315 26.19 -8.99 11.21
CA ILE A 315 25.15 -9.68 10.46
C ILE A 315 24.06 -10.16 11.42
N TYR A 316 22.85 -9.80 11.11
CA TYR A 316 21.61 -10.19 11.81
C TYR A 316 20.92 -11.28 10.97
N ASP A 317 20.73 -12.49 11.52
CA ASP A 317 19.98 -13.58 10.93
C ASP A 317 18.56 -13.60 11.49
N PHE A 318 17.55 -13.34 10.65
CA PHE A 318 16.14 -13.40 11.04
C PHE A 318 15.55 -14.81 11.01
N GLY A 319 16.32 -15.80 10.52
CA GLY A 319 15.90 -17.20 10.46
C GLY A 319 14.85 -17.52 9.41
N GLN A 320 14.33 -16.51 8.70
CA GLN A 320 13.33 -16.64 7.64
C GLN A 320 13.69 -15.72 6.48
N ASN A 321 13.67 -16.27 5.26
CA ASN A 321 13.81 -15.46 4.04
C ASN A 321 12.45 -14.95 3.62
N CYS A 322 12.30 -13.65 3.45
CA CYS A 322 11.05 -13.01 2.98
C CYS A 322 11.29 -11.61 2.43
N ALA A 323 10.26 -11.05 1.78
CA ALA A 323 10.26 -9.65 1.39
C ALA A 323 9.97 -8.76 2.58
N GLY A 324 10.71 -7.67 2.72
CA GLY A 324 10.52 -6.74 3.83
C GLY A 324 11.50 -5.59 3.85
N VAL A 325 11.49 -4.89 4.97
CA VAL A 325 12.44 -3.81 5.30
C VAL A 325 12.92 -3.95 6.74
N LEU A 326 14.02 -3.29 7.07
CA LEU A 326 14.47 -3.17 8.46
C LEU A 326 13.77 -2.00 9.14
N GLU A 327 13.35 -2.24 10.36
CA GLU A 327 13.05 -1.19 11.33
C GLU A 327 14.22 -1.10 12.30
N LEU A 328 14.76 0.10 12.46
CA LEU A 328 15.90 0.40 13.30
C LEU A 328 15.50 1.40 14.38
N GLU A 329 15.60 1.00 15.66
CA GLU A 329 15.59 1.94 16.79
C GLU A 329 17.04 2.30 17.10
N ILE A 330 17.42 3.54 16.88
CA ILE A 330 18.82 3.98 16.77
C ILE A 330 19.16 4.95 17.89
N LYS A 331 20.31 4.73 18.55
CA LYS A 331 20.96 5.68 19.46
C LYS A 331 22.28 6.13 18.83
N GLY A 332 22.18 7.07 17.88
CA GLY A 332 23.31 7.52 17.08
C GLY A 332 23.68 8.98 17.31
N ARG A 333 24.93 9.34 16.99
CA ARG A 333 25.37 10.73 17.03
C ARG A 333 24.93 11.45 15.76
N LYS A 334 24.61 12.73 15.86
CA LYS A 334 24.24 13.57 14.71
C LYS A 334 25.28 13.46 13.59
N GLY A 335 24.80 13.16 12.38
CA GLY A 335 25.63 12.96 11.19
C GLY A 335 26.33 11.60 11.12
N GLN A 336 26.17 10.72 12.11
CA GLN A 336 26.66 9.34 12.03
C GLN A 336 25.96 8.60 10.90
N ARG A 337 26.74 7.87 10.08
CA ARG A 337 26.18 7.10 8.96
C ARG A 337 26.07 5.63 9.33
N ILE A 338 24.91 5.08 9.16
CA ILE A 338 24.60 3.66 9.31
C ILE A 338 24.27 3.12 7.93
N THR A 339 24.84 1.96 7.61
CA THR A 339 24.55 1.27 6.35
C THR A 339 24.02 -0.12 6.65
N ALA A 340 22.94 -0.53 6.00
CA ALA A 340 22.47 -1.90 6.04
C ALA A 340 22.47 -2.50 4.64
N ARG A 341 23.12 -3.67 4.47
CA ARG A 341 23.10 -4.47 3.23
C ARG A 341 22.31 -5.74 3.47
N HIS A 342 21.65 -6.24 2.47
CA HIS A 342 20.73 -7.36 2.59
C HIS A 342 21.12 -8.51 1.66
N ALA A 343 20.93 -9.75 2.11
CA ALA A 343 21.10 -10.94 1.30
C ALA A 343 20.22 -12.10 1.79
N GLU A 344 19.93 -13.05 0.91
CA GLU A 344 19.16 -14.25 1.23
C GLU A 344 20.01 -15.35 1.84
N VAL A 345 21.30 -15.40 1.50
CA VAL A 345 22.25 -16.44 1.91
C VAL A 345 23.61 -15.87 2.30
N LEU A 346 24.33 -16.61 3.12
CA LEU A 346 25.73 -16.37 3.45
C LEU A 346 26.64 -17.30 2.63
N LEU A 347 27.83 -16.82 2.30
CA LEU A 347 28.93 -17.62 1.76
C LEU A 347 30.17 -17.37 2.65
N ASN A 348 30.70 -18.43 3.25
CA ASN A 348 31.83 -18.36 4.19
C ASN A 348 31.62 -17.36 5.34
N GLY A 349 30.39 -17.25 5.86
CA GLY A 349 30.04 -16.35 6.96
C GLY A 349 29.78 -14.90 6.54
N GLU A 350 29.88 -14.55 5.26
CA GLU A 350 29.66 -13.21 4.73
C GLU A 350 28.43 -13.16 3.81
N LEU A 351 27.84 -11.98 3.60
CA LEU A 351 26.68 -11.82 2.72
C LEU A 351 27.02 -12.21 1.27
N PHE A 352 26.25 -13.11 0.68
CA PHE A 352 26.35 -13.45 -0.73
C PHE A 352 25.42 -12.54 -1.56
N THR A 353 25.99 -11.52 -2.19
CA THR A 353 25.23 -10.50 -2.93
C THR A 353 25.26 -10.67 -4.45
N LYS A 354 26.00 -11.65 -5.00
CA LYS A 354 26.05 -11.89 -6.46
C LYS A 354 24.70 -12.28 -7.04
N SER A 355 23.84 -12.97 -6.25
CA SER A 355 22.48 -13.33 -6.64
C SER A 355 21.56 -12.12 -6.86
N LEU A 356 21.88 -10.97 -6.30
CA LEU A 356 21.12 -9.73 -6.45
C LEU A 356 21.30 -9.08 -7.83
N ARG A 357 22.23 -9.56 -8.65
CA ARG A 357 22.60 -8.98 -9.95
C ARG A 357 23.03 -7.52 -9.80
N SER A 358 22.29 -6.56 -10.40
CA SER A 358 22.60 -5.13 -10.29
C SER A 358 21.84 -4.42 -9.16
N ALA A 359 20.95 -5.10 -8.44
CA ALA A 359 20.27 -4.53 -7.28
C ALA A 359 21.26 -4.38 -6.12
N LYS A 360 21.28 -3.20 -5.50
CA LYS A 360 22.18 -2.92 -4.36
C LYS A 360 21.62 -3.43 -3.04
N ALA A 361 20.29 -3.44 -2.89
CA ALA A 361 19.55 -3.84 -1.69
C ALA A 361 20.18 -3.24 -0.41
N LYS A 362 20.35 -1.90 -0.40
CA LYS A 362 21.11 -1.18 0.61
C LYS A 362 20.31 -0.06 1.23
N LEU A 363 20.33 0.06 2.54
CA LEU A 363 19.86 1.24 3.25
C LEU A 363 21.06 2.07 3.74
N GLU A 364 20.94 3.39 3.65
CA GLU A 364 21.84 4.34 4.26
C GLU A 364 21.03 5.30 5.12
N TYR A 365 21.40 5.40 6.38
CA TYR A 365 20.75 6.28 7.34
C TYR A 365 21.77 7.25 7.94
N VAL A 366 21.46 8.54 7.92
CA VAL A 366 22.25 9.58 8.58
C VAL A 366 21.50 10.04 9.81
N CYS A 367 22.05 9.80 11.00
CA CYS A 367 21.42 10.09 12.29
C CYS A 367 21.19 11.59 12.52
N GLY A 368 20.05 11.96 13.07
CA GLY A 368 19.71 13.32 13.51
C GLY A 368 20.35 13.70 14.84
N GLY A 369 20.69 12.71 15.69
CA GLY A 369 21.39 12.89 16.96
C GLY A 369 20.54 12.68 18.21
N GLU A 370 19.35 12.18 18.08
CA GLU A 370 18.44 11.77 19.17
C GLU A 370 18.20 10.26 19.11
N GLU A 371 17.36 9.71 19.98
CA GLU A 371 16.83 8.36 19.78
C GLU A 371 15.81 8.41 18.66
N GLU A 372 15.99 7.60 17.62
CA GLU A 372 15.24 7.65 16.38
C GLU A 372 14.75 6.28 15.98
N THR A 373 13.53 6.21 15.44
CA THR A 373 13.03 5.01 14.78
C THR A 373 12.96 5.26 13.28
N TYR A 374 13.62 4.40 12.51
CA TYR A 374 13.63 4.45 11.06
C TYR A 374 13.12 3.15 10.48
N CYS A 375 12.16 3.26 9.56
CA CYS A 375 11.62 2.16 8.76
C CYS A 375 11.33 2.68 7.35
N PRO A 376 12.04 2.22 6.30
CA PRO A 376 11.83 2.69 4.93
C PRO A 376 10.41 2.46 4.47
N LYS A 377 9.82 3.42 3.73
CA LYS A 377 8.45 3.34 3.23
C LYS A 377 8.33 3.08 1.74
N PHE A 378 9.35 3.43 0.96
CA PHE A 378 9.29 3.48 -0.50
C PHE A 378 10.14 2.41 -1.18
N THR A 379 10.61 1.42 -0.43
CA THR A 379 11.40 0.31 -0.97
C THR A 379 11.10 -0.98 -0.21
N PHE A 380 11.55 -2.10 -0.74
CA PHE A 380 11.59 -3.41 -0.08
C PHE A 380 12.74 -4.24 -0.62
N MET A 381 13.17 -5.23 0.14
CA MET A 381 14.21 -6.17 -0.22
C MET A 381 13.76 -7.60 0.11
N GLY A 382 14.23 -8.58 -0.65
CA GLY A 382 14.12 -9.99 -0.29
C GLY A 382 15.38 -10.43 0.45
N PHE A 383 15.26 -10.85 1.71
CA PHE A 383 16.42 -11.21 2.52
C PHE A 383 16.07 -12.09 3.72
N ARG A 384 17.07 -12.80 4.22
CA ARG A 384 17.11 -13.42 5.53
C ARG A 384 18.14 -12.74 6.42
N TYR A 385 19.22 -12.24 5.82
CA TYR A 385 20.37 -11.67 6.52
C TYR A 385 20.50 -10.19 6.20
N ALA A 386 20.79 -9.40 7.23
CA ALA A 386 21.13 -7.99 7.06
C ALA A 386 22.45 -7.68 7.79
N GLU A 387 23.39 -7.05 7.10
CA GLU A 387 24.64 -6.58 7.69
C GLU A 387 24.56 -5.09 7.96
N LEU A 388 24.69 -4.71 9.24
CA LEU A 388 24.75 -3.32 9.67
C LEU A 388 26.20 -2.90 9.91
N CYS A 389 26.54 -1.73 9.36
CA CYS A 389 27.85 -1.09 9.55
C CYS A 389 27.66 0.33 10.10
N GLY A 390 28.63 0.81 10.87
CA GLY A 390 28.64 2.17 11.41
C GLY A 390 27.91 2.36 12.73
N ILE A 391 27.43 1.27 13.35
CA ILE A 391 26.81 1.27 14.67
C ILE A 391 27.06 -0.07 15.38
N GLU A 392 27.25 -0.02 16.69
CA GLU A 392 27.38 -1.22 17.52
C GLU A 392 26.02 -1.77 17.92
N PRO A 393 25.86 -3.11 18.12
CA PRO A 393 24.57 -3.75 18.40
C PRO A 393 23.85 -3.21 19.64
N GLU A 394 24.58 -2.77 20.67
CA GLU A 394 24.00 -2.19 21.89
C GLU A 394 23.34 -0.81 21.65
N ASN A 395 23.65 -0.15 20.54
CA ASN A 395 23.13 1.16 20.16
C ASN A 395 22.04 1.09 19.10
N VAL A 396 21.63 -0.09 18.68
CA VAL A 396 20.56 -0.27 17.69
C VAL A 396 19.74 -1.52 17.98
N LYS A 397 18.41 -1.36 18.02
CA LYS A 397 17.51 -2.51 17.95
C LYS A 397 17.05 -2.69 16.52
N VAL A 398 17.18 -3.92 16.01
CA VAL A 398 16.93 -4.24 14.60
C VAL A 398 15.78 -5.23 14.52
N ARG A 399 14.76 -4.92 13.73
CA ARG A 399 13.65 -5.84 13.42
C ARG A 399 13.45 -5.89 11.90
N MET A 400 12.99 -7.02 11.41
CA MET A 400 12.54 -7.16 10.04
C MET A 400 11.02 -7.02 10.00
N LYS A 401 10.52 -6.08 9.21
CA LYS A 401 9.11 -5.93 8.88
C LYS A 401 8.83 -6.66 7.58
N VAL A 402 8.09 -7.75 7.66
CA VAL A 402 7.66 -8.53 6.49
C VAL A 402 6.55 -7.78 5.79
N ILE A 403 6.67 -7.62 4.48
CA ILE A 403 5.72 -6.87 3.65
C ILE A 403 5.07 -7.83 2.66
N SER A 404 3.74 -7.75 2.55
CA SER A 404 2.96 -8.51 1.56
C SER A 404 1.63 -7.82 1.27
N SER A 405 1.05 -8.08 0.10
CA SER A 405 -0.35 -7.77 -0.22
C SER A 405 -1.31 -8.89 0.22
N ILE A 406 -0.78 -10.02 0.71
CA ILE A 406 -1.57 -11.07 1.36
C ILE A 406 -1.62 -10.73 2.86
N ASP A 407 -2.73 -10.20 3.32
CA ASP A 407 -2.96 -9.81 4.72
C ASP A 407 -3.89 -10.77 5.46
N GLU A 408 -4.53 -11.70 4.75
CA GLU A 408 -5.46 -12.68 5.29
C GLU A 408 -5.18 -14.06 4.68
N GLU A 409 -5.15 -15.09 5.52
CA GLU A 409 -5.04 -16.47 5.08
C GLU A 409 -6.38 -17.18 5.32
N THR A 410 -6.85 -17.87 4.30
CA THR A 410 -8.17 -18.54 4.29
C THR A 410 -8.10 -20.01 4.65
N GLY A 411 -6.90 -20.59 4.74
CA GLY A 411 -6.69 -22.00 5.07
C GLY A 411 -5.42 -22.23 5.87
N ASP A 412 -5.39 -23.35 6.55
CA ASP A 412 -4.22 -23.85 7.27
C ASP A 412 -4.00 -25.33 6.98
N PHE A 413 -2.75 -25.76 7.08
CA PHE A 413 -2.36 -27.15 6.86
C PHE A 413 -1.33 -27.58 7.90
N PHE A 414 -1.59 -28.69 8.55
CA PHE A 414 -0.69 -29.35 9.47
C PHE A 414 -0.81 -30.87 9.36
N CYS A 415 0.31 -31.57 9.41
CA CYS A 415 0.36 -33.03 9.47
C CYS A 415 1.45 -33.53 10.41
N SER A 416 1.50 -34.85 10.65
CA SER A 416 2.51 -35.51 11.51
C SER A 416 3.93 -35.49 10.98
N ASN A 417 4.16 -35.08 9.72
CA ASN A 417 5.48 -35.03 9.10
C ASN A 417 6.05 -33.61 9.12
N GLU A 418 7.06 -33.38 9.96
CA GLU A 418 7.72 -32.08 10.13
C GLU A 418 8.33 -31.52 8.83
N SER A 419 8.83 -32.36 7.93
CA SER A 419 9.39 -31.91 6.65
C SER A 419 8.30 -31.33 5.74
N ILE A 420 7.10 -31.91 5.75
CA ILE A 420 5.94 -31.41 5.00
C ILE A 420 5.44 -30.11 5.61
N ASN A 421 5.35 -30.01 6.94
CA ASN A 421 4.98 -28.78 7.63
C ASN A 421 5.98 -27.65 7.32
N ARG A 422 7.27 -27.98 7.24
CA ARG A 422 8.32 -27.04 6.84
C ARG A 422 8.17 -26.61 5.39
N LEU A 423 7.84 -27.52 4.48
CA LEU A 423 7.59 -27.22 3.07
C LEU A 423 6.40 -26.26 2.94
N GLN A 424 5.29 -26.53 3.62
CA GLN A 424 4.12 -25.67 3.63
C GLN A 424 4.47 -24.24 4.11
N LYS A 425 5.23 -24.14 5.21
CA LYS A 425 5.71 -22.85 5.70
C LYS A 425 6.55 -22.11 4.65
N ASN A 426 7.45 -22.80 3.96
CA ASN A 426 8.28 -22.20 2.92
C ASN A 426 7.43 -21.68 1.74
N ILE A 427 6.40 -22.44 1.33
CA ILE A 427 5.47 -22.04 0.26
C ILE A 427 4.72 -20.77 0.67
N ARG A 428 4.21 -20.69 1.89
CA ARG A 428 3.51 -19.49 2.41
C ARG A 428 4.41 -18.26 2.37
N TYR A 429 5.64 -18.33 2.91
CA TYR A 429 6.56 -17.20 2.89
C TYR A 429 7.04 -16.84 1.48
N SER A 430 7.11 -17.79 0.56
CA SER A 430 7.34 -17.48 -0.86
C SER A 430 6.15 -16.73 -1.46
N GLY A 431 4.93 -17.11 -1.13
CA GLY A 431 3.71 -16.37 -1.47
C GLY A 431 3.75 -14.94 -0.94
N PHE A 432 3.93 -14.75 0.37
CA PHE A 432 4.02 -13.41 0.98
C PHE A 432 5.08 -12.54 0.32
N SER A 433 6.22 -13.12 -0.04
CA SER A 433 7.35 -12.39 -0.63
C SER A 433 7.15 -11.99 -2.08
N ASN A 434 6.26 -12.67 -2.81
CA ASN A 434 6.04 -12.49 -4.23
C ASN A 434 4.65 -11.93 -4.58
N PHE A 435 3.82 -11.59 -3.58
CA PHE A 435 2.59 -10.83 -3.75
C PHE A 435 2.78 -9.44 -3.15
N LEU A 436 3.32 -8.54 -3.97
CA LEU A 436 3.61 -7.14 -3.63
C LEU A 436 2.99 -6.26 -4.72
N GLU A 437 1.72 -5.90 -4.55
CA GLU A 437 0.82 -5.26 -5.50
C GLU A 437 0.42 -6.16 -6.68
N ILE A 438 1.36 -6.88 -7.22
CA ILE A 438 1.19 -7.89 -8.27
C ILE A 438 1.96 -9.15 -7.89
N PRO A 439 1.60 -10.32 -8.45
CA PRO A 439 2.43 -11.52 -8.35
C PRO A 439 3.76 -11.28 -9.06
N THR A 440 4.87 -11.35 -8.31
CA THR A 440 6.23 -11.14 -8.83
C THR A 440 7.02 -12.44 -8.89
N ASP A 441 8.04 -12.47 -9.75
CA ASP A 441 8.94 -13.63 -9.91
C ASP A 441 9.95 -13.75 -8.76
N CYS A 442 10.31 -12.65 -8.15
CA CYS A 442 11.32 -12.60 -7.10
C CYS A 442 11.26 -11.29 -6.31
N PRO A 443 11.65 -11.27 -5.00
CA PRO A 443 11.66 -10.04 -4.21
C PRO A 443 13.04 -9.37 -4.09
N GLN A 444 14.16 -10.02 -4.48
CA GLN A 444 15.50 -9.62 -4.06
C GLN A 444 16.37 -8.97 -5.14
N ARG A 445 16.27 -9.43 -6.39
CA ARG A 445 17.14 -9.00 -7.50
C ARG A 445 16.51 -7.90 -8.35
N ASP A 446 17.21 -7.45 -9.39
CA ASP A 446 16.77 -6.40 -10.32
C ASP A 446 15.81 -6.94 -11.41
N GLU A 447 14.74 -7.57 -11.00
CA GLU A 447 13.66 -8.09 -11.86
C GLU A 447 12.30 -7.69 -11.27
N ARG A 448 11.70 -8.49 -10.37
CA ARG A 448 10.47 -8.19 -9.62
C ARG A 448 9.31 -7.83 -10.53
N LEU A 449 9.17 -8.59 -11.62
CA LEU A 449 8.14 -8.40 -12.64
C LEU A 449 6.99 -9.38 -12.43
N GLY A 450 5.79 -8.99 -12.84
CA GLY A 450 4.60 -9.84 -12.85
C GLY A 450 4.56 -10.75 -14.06
N TRP A 451 5.40 -11.79 -14.09
CA TRP A 451 5.43 -12.77 -15.14
C TRP A 451 4.16 -13.62 -15.14
N THR A 452 3.40 -13.58 -16.25
CA THR A 452 2.12 -14.29 -16.36
C THR A 452 2.27 -15.79 -16.40
N GLY A 453 3.42 -16.33 -16.84
CA GLY A 453 3.74 -17.74 -16.80
C GLY A 453 3.74 -18.32 -15.39
N ASP A 454 4.36 -17.62 -14.46
CA ASP A 454 4.47 -18.06 -13.06
C ASP A 454 3.09 -18.12 -12.41
N ILE A 455 2.30 -17.02 -12.47
CA ILE A 455 0.99 -16.99 -11.85
C ILE A 455 -0.01 -17.91 -12.53
N SER A 456 0.12 -18.20 -13.85
CA SER A 456 -0.80 -19.08 -14.56
C SER A 456 -0.80 -20.51 -14.02
N VAL A 457 0.33 -20.98 -13.49
CA VAL A 457 0.45 -22.32 -12.87
C VAL A 457 0.22 -22.30 -11.37
N PHE A 458 0.38 -21.14 -10.73
CA PHE A 458 0.29 -21.01 -9.27
C PHE A 458 -1.08 -20.47 -8.79
N ALA A 459 -1.88 -19.85 -9.65
CA ALA A 459 -3.12 -19.17 -9.27
C ALA A 459 -4.07 -20.05 -8.45
N SER A 460 -4.33 -21.29 -8.87
CA SER A 460 -5.21 -22.22 -8.13
C SER A 460 -4.66 -22.65 -6.76
N THR A 461 -3.35 -22.52 -6.54
CA THR A 461 -2.72 -22.81 -5.24
C THR A 461 -2.75 -21.57 -4.35
N ALA A 462 -2.73 -20.38 -4.95
CA ALA A 462 -2.77 -19.10 -4.23
C ALA A 462 -4.17 -18.78 -3.71
N CYS A 463 -5.23 -19.21 -4.42
CA CYS A 463 -6.63 -19.08 -4.01
C CYS A 463 -7.02 -20.18 -3.04
#